data_df0c1017c6461a9bfad2828116d0c764
#
_entry.id   df0c1017c6461a9bfad2828116d0c764
#
_cell.length_a   1.000
_cell.length_b   1.000
_cell.length_c   1.000
_cell.angle_alpha   90.00
_cell.angle_beta   90.00
_cell.angle_gamma   90.00
#
_symmetry.space_group_name_H-M   'P 1'
#
loop_
_entity.id
_entity.type
_entity.pdbx_description
1 polymer ?
#
loop_
_entity_poly.entity_id
_entity_poly.type
_entity_poly.pdbx_seq_one_letter_code
_entity_poly.pdbx_strand_id
1 'polypeptide(L)'
;MEQIAKSLSWIFLPLFMPIYALLLTFYIPSQELDISHPSLFDMDDGLKTQILFLFLVFVTIAPGISFILMYKRGLLSSVEMDDRKERLFPLFIMLSYCILLFFLFWKKAPNYVLPIYVYLLPLTGAIMAFMCLILTMRFKISLHAVGVGIFSGFILAFAHNQIEFHYGIIVISILCSGCVLSARLYLNKHKPYQVYSGWILAFLTTYLCMVWLPELL
;
A
#
# COMPACT_ATOMS: atom_id res chain seq x y z
N MET A 1 -13.38 22.31 -8.20
CA MET A 1 -12.01 21.90 -7.84
C MET A 1 -11.96 21.20 -6.47
N GLU A 2 -12.56 21.76 -5.42
CA GLU A 2 -12.55 21.15 -4.08
C GLU A 2 -13.22 19.77 -4.03
N GLN A 3 -14.37 19.61 -4.68
CA GLN A 3 -15.05 18.31 -4.78
C GLN A 3 -14.17 17.26 -5.48
N ILE A 4 -13.49 17.64 -6.57
CA ILE A 4 -12.58 16.73 -7.28
C ILE A 4 -11.43 16.30 -6.37
N ALA A 5 -10.81 17.21 -5.64
CA ALA A 5 -9.74 16.91 -4.70
C ALA A 5 -10.20 15.98 -3.56
N LYS A 6 -11.41 16.18 -3.05
CA LYS A 6 -12.04 15.29 -2.06
C LYS A 6 -12.28 13.90 -2.65
N SER A 7 -12.89 13.82 -3.85
CA SER A 7 -13.14 12.53 -4.52
C SER A 7 -11.84 11.77 -4.79
N LEU A 8 -10.79 12.43 -5.28
CA LEU A 8 -9.47 11.82 -5.45
C LEU A 8 -8.91 11.27 -4.12
N SER A 9 -9.04 12.04 -3.02
CA SER A 9 -8.59 11.58 -1.70
C SER A 9 -9.37 10.34 -1.23
N TRP A 10 -10.65 10.20 -1.55
CA TRP A 10 -11.47 9.04 -1.20
C TRP A 10 -11.18 7.81 -2.07
N ILE A 11 -11.02 8.00 -3.39
CA ILE A 11 -10.68 6.91 -4.32
C ILE A 11 -9.30 6.34 -3.98
N PHE A 12 -8.32 7.22 -3.73
CA PHE A 12 -6.95 6.84 -3.42
C PHE A 12 -6.68 6.83 -1.90
N LEU A 13 -7.60 6.26 -1.12
CA LEU A 13 -7.34 6.00 0.30
C LEU A 13 -6.15 5.04 0.44
N PRO A 14 -5.25 5.25 1.41
CA PRO A 14 -4.09 4.38 1.63
C PRO A 14 -4.45 2.90 1.75
N LEU A 15 -5.63 2.60 2.32
CA LEU A 15 -6.14 1.24 2.52
C LEU A 15 -6.44 0.48 1.22
N PHE A 16 -6.70 1.19 0.11
CA PHE A 16 -6.99 0.57 -1.19
C PHE A 16 -5.75 0.37 -2.05
N MET A 17 -4.64 1.04 -1.75
CA MET A 17 -3.45 1.04 -2.60
C MET A 17 -2.88 -0.37 -2.86
N PRO A 18 -2.74 -1.27 -1.85
CA PRO A 18 -2.29 -2.63 -2.10
C PRO A 18 -3.24 -3.45 -2.97
N ILE A 19 -4.55 -3.22 -2.86
CA ILE A 19 -5.56 -3.91 -3.70
C ILE A 19 -5.43 -3.45 -5.15
N TYR A 20 -5.29 -2.15 -5.41
CA TYR A 20 -5.08 -1.63 -6.77
C TYR A 20 -3.78 -2.17 -7.37
N ALA A 21 -2.71 -2.26 -6.58
CA ALA A 21 -1.46 -2.86 -7.02
C ALA A 21 -1.64 -4.32 -7.46
N LEU A 22 -2.30 -5.15 -6.64
CA LEU A 22 -2.57 -6.55 -6.95
C LEU A 22 -3.52 -6.71 -8.14
N LEU A 23 -4.57 -5.90 -8.24
CA LEU A 23 -5.49 -5.95 -9.38
C LEU A 23 -4.75 -5.70 -10.70
N LEU A 24 -3.86 -4.70 -10.73
CA LEU A 24 -3.07 -4.42 -11.94
C LEU A 24 -2.13 -5.58 -12.28
N THR A 25 -1.40 -6.12 -11.31
CA THR A 25 -0.40 -7.17 -11.55
C THR A 25 -1.04 -8.56 -11.79
N PHE A 26 -2.26 -8.80 -11.32
CA PHE A 26 -2.98 -10.06 -11.56
C PHE A 26 -3.64 -10.13 -12.94
N TYR A 27 -4.07 -8.98 -13.48
CA TYR A 27 -4.91 -8.98 -14.69
C TYR A 27 -4.28 -8.26 -15.88
N ILE A 28 -3.13 -7.63 -15.71
CA ILE A 28 -2.38 -7.07 -16.84
C ILE A 28 -1.28 -8.04 -17.24
N PRO A 29 -1.22 -8.44 -18.54
CA PRO A 29 -0.21 -9.38 -19.00
C PRO A 29 1.21 -8.94 -18.65
N SER A 30 1.96 -9.86 -18.07
CA SER A 30 3.36 -9.67 -17.70
C SER A 30 4.07 -11.02 -17.71
N GLN A 31 5.38 -11.01 -17.99
CA GLN A 31 6.21 -12.21 -17.99
C GLN A 31 7.41 -12.00 -17.08
N GLU A 32 7.55 -12.82 -16.06
CA GLU A 32 8.65 -12.72 -15.08
C GLU A 32 9.99 -13.14 -15.69
N LEU A 33 11.07 -12.49 -15.23
CA LEU A 33 12.46 -12.84 -15.57
C LEU A 33 12.84 -14.22 -15.03
N ASP A 34 12.36 -14.56 -13.85
CA ASP A 34 12.62 -15.85 -13.20
C ASP A 34 11.48 -16.84 -13.47
N ILE A 35 11.78 -17.82 -14.34
CA ILE A 35 10.83 -18.87 -14.74
C ILE A 35 10.59 -19.90 -13.61
N SER A 36 11.39 -19.88 -12.54
CA SER A 36 11.28 -20.82 -11.41
C SER A 36 10.05 -20.57 -10.53
N HIS A 37 9.46 -19.40 -10.61
CA HIS A 37 8.28 -19.02 -9.84
C HIS A 37 7.09 -18.68 -10.76
N PRO A 38 5.85 -19.03 -10.36
CA PRO A 38 4.66 -18.63 -11.13
C PRO A 38 4.52 -17.11 -11.11
N SER A 39 4.28 -16.51 -12.28
CA SER A 39 4.01 -15.08 -12.37
C SER A 39 2.68 -14.74 -11.68
N LEU A 40 2.54 -13.49 -11.23
CA LEU A 40 1.26 -13.03 -10.67
C LEU A 40 0.13 -13.11 -11.72
N PHE A 41 0.44 -12.86 -12.98
CA PHE A 41 -0.53 -12.91 -14.08
C PHE A 41 -0.99 -14.35 -14.37
N ASP A 42 -0.08 -15.33 -14.34
CA ASP A 42 -0.39 -16.73 -14.70
C ASP A 42 -0.98 -17.56 -13.56
N MET A 43 -1.15 -16.96 -12.36
CA MET A 43 -1.78 -17.64 -11.23
C MET A 43 -3.24 -18.03 -11.55
N ASP A 44 -3.68 -19.14 -10.92
CA ASP A 44 -5.08 -19.55 -10.95
C ASP A 44 -6.03 -18.45 -10.46
N ASP A 45 -7.13 -18.22 -11.18
CA ASP A 45 -8.08 -17.14 -10.85
C ASP A 45 -8.76 -17.35 -9.48
N GLY A 46 -8.95 -18.60 -9.06
CA GLY A 46 -9.45 -18.91 -7.72
C GLY A 46 -8.48 -18.46 -6.64
N LEU A 47 -7.17 -18.67 -6.87
CA LEU A 47 -6.12 -18.24 -5.94
C LEU A 47 -5.96 -16.71 -5.92
N LYS A 48 -6.00 -16.03 -7.09
CA LYS A 48 -6.04 -14.57 -7.19
C LYS A 48 -7.18 -13.97 -6.37
N THR A 49 -8.38 -14.56 -6.53
CA THR A 49 -9.58 -14.12 -5.79
C THR A 49 -9.42 -14.29 -4.29
N GLN A 50 -8.87 -15.42 -3.82
CA GLN A 50 -8.60 -15.64 -2.39
C GLN A 50 -7.60 -14.65 -1.82
N ILE A 51 -6.51 -14.36 -2.54
CA ILE A 51 -5.51 -13.37 -2.14
C ILE A 51 -6.13 -11.98 -2.05
N LEU A 52 -6.87 -11.55 -3.09
CA LEU A 52 -7.56 -10.27 -3.09
C LEU A 52 -8.57 -10.16 -1.93
N PHE A 53 -9.31 -11.23 -1.64
CA PHE A 53 -10.24 -11.27 -0.51
C PHE A 53 -9.51 -11.09 0.83
N LEU A 54 -8.38 -11.78 1.03
CA LEU A 54 -7.59 -11.64 2.26
C LEU A 54 -7.01 -10.22 2.40
N PHE A 55 -6.48 -9.63 1.33
CA PHE A 55 -6.05 -8.24 1.35
C PHE A 55 -7.20 -7.28 1.63
N LEU A 56 -8.36 -7.49 1.00
CA LEU A 56 -9.56 -6.69 1.24
C LEU A 56 -9.97 -6.74 2.72
N VAL A 57 -9.96 -7.92 3.33
CA VAL A 57 -10.32 -8.09 4.74
C VAL A 57 -9.28 -7.46 5.66
N PHE A 58 -8.00 -7.85 5.53
CA PHE A 58 -6.96 -7.48 6.50
C PHE A 58 -6.38 -6.08 6.30
N VAL A 59 -6.36 -5.56 5.09
CA VAL A 59 -5.74 -4.24 4.81
C VAL A 59 -6.79 -3.13 4.67
N THR A 60 -8.04 -3.48 4.32
CA THR A 60 -9.08 -2.47 4.07
C THR A 60 -10.23 -2.56 5.06
N ILE A 61 -10.96 -3.68 5.10
CA ILE A 61 -12.22 -3.77 5.86
C ILE A 61 -11.96 -3.74 7.36
N ALA A 62 -11.12 -4.64 7.88
CA ALA A 62 -10.90 -4.75 9.32
C ALA A 62 -10.24 -3.49 9.91
N PRO A 63 -9.18 -2.91 9.32
CA PRO A 63 -8.68 -1.61 9.77
C PRO A 63 -9.72 -0.49 9.63
N GLY A 64 -10.45 -0.43 8.50
CA GLY A 64 -11.48 0.59 8.28
C GLY A 64 -12.58 0.55 9.34
N ILE A 65 -13.10 -0.65 9.66
CA ILE A 65 -14.08 -0.83 10.76
C ILE A 65 -13.45 -0.39 12.09
N SER A 66 -12.20 -0.76 12.36
CA SER A 66 -11.51 -0.35 13.59
C SER A 66 -11.44 1.16 13.72
N PHE A 67 -11.13 1.89 12.62
CA PHE A 67 -11.07 3.36 12.62
C PHE A 67 -12.45 3.99 12.83
N ILE A 68 -13.49 3.44 12.20
CA ILE A 68 -14.88 3.90 12.39
C ILE A 68 -15.32 3.69 13.85
N LEU A 69 -14.99 2.54 14.44
CA LEU A 69 -15.32 2.26 15.84
C LEU A 69 -14.57 3.19 16.80
N MET A 70 -13.30 3.47 16.53
CA MET A 70 -12.53 4.46 17.31
C MET A 70 -13.14 5.86 17.21
N TYR A 71 -13.54 6.29 16.01
CA TYR A 71 -14.22 7.57 15.82
C TYR A 71 -15.55 7.61 16.60
N LYS A 72 -16.39 6.57 16.50
CA LYS A 72 -17.67 6.50 17.23
C LYS A 72 -17.50 6.50 18.75
N ARG A 73 -16.37 5.99 19.26
CA ARG A 73 -16.05 5.99 20.70
C ARG A 73 -15.36 7.28 21.17
N GLY A 74 -15.20 8.27 20.29
CA GLY A 74 -14.54 9.55 20.63
C GLY A 74 -13.02 9.46 20.80
N LEU A 75 -12.39 8.35 20.39
CA LEU A 75 -10.94 8.19 20.41
C LEU A 75 -10.26 8.92 19.23
N LEU A 76 -11.01 9.25 18.20
CA LEU A 76 -10.59 10.06 17.04
C LEU A 76 -11.56 11.23 16.88
N SER A 77 -11.02 12.41 16.63
CA SER A 77 -11.82 13.62 16.33
C SER A 77 -12.45 13.56 14.92
N SER A 78 -11.77 12.88 14.01
CA SER A 78 -12.25 12.65 12.65
C SER A 78 -11.66 11.35 12.07
N VAL A 79 -12.33 10.76 11.07
CA VAL A 79 -11.80 9.60 10.32
C VAL A 79 -10.55 9.97 9.53
N GLU A 80 -10.36 11.25 9.18
CA GLU A 80 -9.16 11.73 8.50
C GLU A 80 -7.95 11.90 9.44
N MET A 81 -8.16 11.84 10.76
CA MET A 81 -7.08 11.93 11.78
C MET A 81 -6.24 13.20 11.58
N ASP A 82 -6.89 14.36 11.67
CA ASP A 82 -6.22 15.64 11.42
C ASP A 82 -5.15 15.95 12.48
N ASP A 83 -5.35 15.55 13.75
CA ASP A 83 -4.28 15.58 14.75
C ASP A 83 -3.33 14.38 14.55
N ARG A 84 -2.01 14.68 14.60
CA ARG A 84 -0.98 13.65 14.46
C ARG A 84 -1.00 12.61 15.60
N LYS A 85 -1.37 13.01 16.80
CA LYS A 85 -1.39 12.12 17.98
C LYS A 85 -2.46 11.03 17.83
N GLU A 86 -3.57 11.35 17.19
CA GLU A 86 -4.66 10.41 16.95
C GLU A 86 -4.26 9.29 15.98
N ARG A 87 -3.19 9.46 15.19
CA ARG A 87 -2.72 8.46 14.21
C ARG A 87 -1.95 7.29 14.83
N LEU A 88 -1.51 7.40 16.08
CA LEU A 88 -0.68 6.37 16.70
C LEU A 88 -1.42 5.03 16.80
N PHE A 89 -2.65 5.03 17.32
CA PHE A 89 -3.45 3.80 17.41
C PHE A 89 -3.84 3.23 16.05
N PRO A 90 -4.38 4.00 15.08
CA PRO A 90 -4.62 3.52 13.74
C PRO A 90 -3.40 2.92 13.04
N LEU A 91 -2.23 3.54 13.16
CA LEU A 91 -1.00 3.00 12.59
C LEU A 91 -0.55 1.71 13.27
N PHE A 92 -0.72 1.59 14.60
CA PHE A 92 -0.45 0.35 15.32
C PHE A 92 -1.42 -0.77 14.89
N ILE A 93 -2.69 -0.46 14.69
CA ILE A 93 -3.68 -1.40 14.15
C ILE A 93 -3.28 -1.87 12.74
N MET A 94 -2.90 -0.93 11.85
CA MET A 94 -2.42 -1.27 10.50
C MET A 94 -1.18 -2.16 10.54
N LEU A 95 -0.21 -1.83 11.38
CA LEU A 95 0.99 -2.65 11.60
C LEU A 95 0.61 -4.08 11.99
N SER A 96 -0.29 -4.23 12.98
CA SER A 96 -0.73 -5.54 13.47
C SER A 96 -1.43 -6.37 12.40
N TYR A 97 -2.32 -5.77 11.61
CA TYR A 97 -3.01 -6.47 10.52
C TYR A 97 -2.05 -6.85 9.38
N CYS A 98 -1.11 -5.98 9.03
CA CYS A 98 -0.10 -6.29 8.01
C CYS A 98 0.82 -7.44 8.46
N ILE A 99 1.27 -7.45 9.71
CA ILE A 99 2.06 -8.54 10.30
C ILE A 99 1.25 -9.86 10.30
N LEU A 100 -0.01 -9.80 10.70
CA LEU A 100 -0.88 -10.98 10.74
C LEU A 100 -1.08 -11.56 9.33
N LEU A 101 -1.32 -10.71 8.34
CA LEU A 101 -1.47 -11.12 6.94
C LEU A 101 -0.17 -11.71 6.38
N PHE A 102 0.99 -11.09 6.68
CA PHE A 102 2.30 -11.63 6.31
C PHE A 102 2.49 -13.05 6.86
N PHE A 103 2.28 -13.28 8.15
CA PHE A 103 2.44 -14.60 8.75
C PHE A 103 1.43 -15.62 8.22
N LEU A 104 0.21 -15.18 7.86
CA LEU A 104 -0.78 -16.05 7.26
C LEU A 104 -0.31 -16.57 5.90
N PHE A 105 0.24 -15.72 5.06
CA PHE A 105 0.80 -16.13 3.78
C PHE A 105 2.11 -16.91 3.96
N TRP A 106 2.99 -16.49 4.84
CA TRP A 106 4.25 -17.17 5.13
C TRP A 106 4.04 -18.63 5.55
N LYS A 107 3.07 -18.90 6.43
CA LYS A 107 2.73 -20.27 6.85
C LYS A 107 2.13 -21.12 5.74
N LYS A 108 1.47 -20.51 4.76
CA LYS A 108 0.86 -21.21 3.63
C LYS A 108 1.79 -21.34 2.43
N ALA A 109 2.84 -20.55 2.34
CA ALA A 109 3.78 -20.56 1.24
C ALA A 109 4.42 -21.92 0.95
N PRO A 110 4.76 -22.78 1.94
CA PRO A 110 5.31 -24.12 1.67
C PRO A 110 4.34 -25.07 0.96
N ASN A 111 3.03 -24.86 1.12
CA ASN A 111 1.98 -25.71 0.55
C ASN A 111 1.47 -25.21 -0.81
N TYR A 112 1.72 -23.94 -1.11
CA TYR A 112 1.37 -23.29 -2.37
C TYR A 112 2.58 -22.49 -2.80
N VAL A 113 3.06 -22.71 -4.00
CA VAL A 113 4.13 -21.89 -4.60
C VAL A 113 3.53 -20.50 -4.88
N LEU A 114 3.46 -19.68 -3.83
CA LEU A 114 2.97 -18.31 -3.95
C LEU A 114 4.09 -17.41 -4.45
N PRO A 115 3.83 -16.55 -5.44
CA PRO A 115 4.78 -15.52 -5.84
C PRO A 115 5.20 -14.67 -4.63
N ILE A 116 6.48 -14.36 -4.56
CA ILE A 116 7.09 -13.68 -3.42
C ILE A 116 6.41 -12.33 -3.10
N TYR A 117 5.91 -11.63 -4.11
CA TYR A 117 5.22 -10.35 -3.97
C TYR A 117 3.97 -10.43 -3.08
N VAL A 118 3.28 -11.60 -3.03
CA VAL A 118 2.05 -11.80 -2.25
C VAL A 118 2.31 -11.63 -0.76
N TYR A 119 3.45 -12.11 -0.25
CA TYR A 119 3.78 -11.96 1.17
C TYR A 119 4.73 -10.80 1.45
N LEU A 120 5.51 -10.34 0.47
CA LEU A 120 6.32 -9.13 0.65
C LEU A 120 5.47 -7.86 0.72
N LEU A 121 4.33 -7.80 0.04
CA LEU A 121 3.49 -6.61 0.07
C LEU A 121 2.94 -6.30 1.47
N PRO A 122 2.36 -7.25 2.25
CA PRO A 122 1.99 -6.98 3.63
C PRO A 122 3.20 -6.75 4.54
N LEU A 123 4.35 -7.41 4.32
CA LEU A 123 5.57 -7.13 5.07
C LEU A 123 6.03 -5.69 4.87
N THR A 124 6.06 -5.22 3.63
CA THR A 124 6.38 -3.83 3.30
C THR A 124 5.37 -2.87 3.93
N GLY A 125 4.08 -3.22 3.91
CA GLY A 125 3.03 -2.47 4.60
C GLY A 125 3.28 -2.36 6.10
N ALA A 126 3.75 -3.44 6.74
CA ALA A 126 4.11 -3.44 8.16
C ALA A 126 5.33 -2.54 8.44
N ILE A 127 6.38 -2.64 7.61
CA ILE A 127 7.58 -1.78 7.70
C ILE A 127 7.17 -0.30 7.57
N MET A 128 6.34 0.03 6.58
CA MET A 128 5.87 1.40 6.38
C MET A 128 4.98 1.91 7.52
N ALA A 129 4.07 1.07 8.04
CA ALA A 129 3.24 1.43 9.20
C ALA A 129 4.12 1.72 10.44
N PHE A 130 5.14 0.89 10.67
CA PHE A 130 6.11 1.08 11.75
C PHE A 130 6.93 2.37 11.56
N MET A 131 7.45 2.64 10.36
CA MET A 131 8.16 3.90 10.07
C MET A 131 7.25 5.12 10.26
N CYS A 132 6.00 5.06 9.76
CA CYS A 132 5.02 6.12 9.96
C CYS A 132 4.68 6.33 11.43
N LEU A 133 4.63 5.26 12.25
CA LEU A 133 4.40 5.34 13.68
C LEU A 133 5.51 6.16 14.36
N ILE A 134 6.77 5.86 14.08
CA ILE A 134 7.93 6.58 14.64
C ILE A 134 7.94 8.04 14.16
N LEU A 135 7.75 8.27 12.87
CA LEU A 135 7.78 9.60 12.29
C LEU A 135 6.64 10.48 12.82
N THR A 136 5.45 9.93 12.99
CA THR A 136 4.28 10.64 13.51
C THR A 136 4.49 11.16 14.93
N MET A 137 5.39 10.55 15.71
CA MET A 137 5.76 11.08 17.03
C MET A 137 6.42 12.46 16.96
N ARG A 138 7.06 12.80 15.84
CA ARG A 138 7.82 14.06 15.68
C ARG A 138 7.19 15.03 14.68
N PHE A 139 6.66 14.56 13.55
CA PHE A 139 6.03 15.40 12.53
C PHE A 139 4.84 14.72 11.85
N LYS A 140 3.92 15.54 11.30
CA LYS A 140 2.71 15.05 10.62
C LYS A 140 3.04 14.61 9.18
N ILE A 141 3.25 13.31 8.92
CA ILE A 141 3.41 12.79 7.56
C ILE A 141 2.04 12.61 6.86
N SER A 142 1.99 12.72 5.54
CA SER A 142 0.76 12.49 4.77
C SER A 142 0.56 11.01 4.48
N LEU A 143 -0.40 10.36 5.14
CA LEU A 143 -0.69 8.93 4.92
C LEU A 143 -1.18 8.64 3.50
N HIS A 144 -1.90 9.57 2.84
CA HIS A 144 -2.28 9.43 1.44
C HIS A 144 -1.05 9.42 0.51
N ALA A 145 -0.09 10.32 0.78
CA ALA A 145 1.17 10.33 0.03
C ALA A 145 1.97 9.03 0.24
N VAL A 146 1.97 8.50 1.47
CA VAL A 146 2.56 7.18 1.79
C VAL A 146 1.86 6.09 0.99
N GLY A 147 0.52 6.06 0.97
CA GLY A 147 -0.24 5.03 0.24
C GLY A 147 0.10 5.01 -1.26
N VAL A 148 0.04 6.16 -1.94
CA VAL A 148 0.38 6.23 -3.37
C VAL A 148 1.88 6.06 -3.63
N GLY A 149 2.74 6.32 -2.65
CA GLY A 149 4.17 6.00 -2.69
C GLY A 149 4.41 4.48 -2.66
N ILE A 150 3.71 3.74 -1.76
CA ILE A 150 3.73 2.27 -1.75
C ILE A 150 3.26 1.72 -3.10
N PHE A 151 2.15 2.22 -3.61
CA PHE A 151 1.58 1.79 -4.88
C PHE A 151 2.57 1.97 -6.04
N SER A 152 3.10 3.17 -6.25
CA SER A 152 4.02 3.45 -7.35
C SER A 152 5.39 2.76 -7.17
N GLY A 153 5.88 2.64 -5.95
CA GLY A 153 7.11 1.90 -5.63
C GLY A 153 6.96 0.40 -5.92
N PHE A 154 5.80 -0.19 -5.58
CA PHE A 154 5.49 -1.58 -5.89
C PHE A 154 5.41 -1.81 -7.42
N ILE A 155 4.66 -0.98 -8.15
CA ILE A 155 4.53 -1.11 -9.61
C ILE A 155 5.89 -1.01 -10.30
N LEU A 156 6.76 -0.09 -9.86
CA LEU A 156 8.10 0.03 -10.44
C LEU A 156 8.98 -1.19 -10.12
N ALA A 157 8.94 -1.67 -8.87
CA ALA A 157 9.70 -2.87 -8.47
C ALA A 157 9.21 -4.12 -9.20
N PHE A 158 7.88 -4.27 -9.35
CA PHE A 158 7.31 -5.36 -10.12
C PHE A 158 7.77 -5.32 -11.58
N ALA A 159 7.66 -4.14 -12.23
CA ALA A 159 8.10 -3.95 -13.60
C ALA A 159 9.60 -4.22 -13.81
N HIS A 160 10.44 -3.95 -12.79
CA HIS A 160 11.88 -4.23 -12.84
C HIS A 160 12.19 -5.73 -13.02
N ASN A 161 11.34 -6.58 -12.49
CA ASN A 161 11.52 -8.04 -12.52
C ASN A 161 10.70 -8.73 -13.63
N GLN A 162 10.18 -7.96 -14.62
CA GLN A 162 9.44 -8.50 -15.76
C GLN A 162 10.25 -8.37 -17.04
N ILE A 163 10.22 -9.42 -17.89
CA ILE A 163 10.73 -9.35 -19.28
C ILE A 163 9.78 -8.51 -20.13
N GLU A 164 8.47 -8.82 -20.02
CA GLU A 164 7.42 -8.08 -20.70
C GLU A 164 6.50 -7.41 -19.69
N PHE A 165 6.37 -6.09 -19.78
CA PHE A 165 5.51 -5.29 -18.93
C PHE A 165 4.99 -4.04 -19.66
N HIS A 166 3.76 -3.69 -19.39
CA HIS A 166 3.13 -2.50 -19.96
C HIS A 166 3.63 -1.23 -19.24
N TYR A 167 4.75 -0.64 -19.69
CA TYR A 167 5.39 0.53 -19.04
C TYR A 167 4.45 1.74 -18.86
N GLY A 168 3.37 1.83 -19.65
CA GLY A 168 2.31 2.83 -19.43
C GLY A 168 1.70 2.81 -18.04
N ILE A 169 1.72 1.65 -17.34
CA ILE A 169 1.20 1.51 -15.98
C ILE A 169 2.08 2.27 -14.98
N ILE A 170 3.40 2.26 -15.18
CA ILE A 170 4.33 3.05 -14.36
C ILE A 170 3.98 4.54 -14.50
N VAL A 171 3.81 5.02 -15.74
CA VAL A 171 3.44 6.40 -16.01
C VAL A 171 2.13 6.76 -15.33
N ILE A 172 1.10 5.91 -15.46
CA ILE A 172 -0.20 6.11 -14.81
C ILE A 172 -0.04 6.15 -13.29
N SER A 173 0.74 5.25 -12.68
CA SER A 173 0.95 5.22 -11.24
C SER A 173 1.60 6.50 -10.70
N ILE A 174 2.56 7.06 -11.42
CA ILE A 174 3.22 8.33 -11.09
C ILE A 174 2.25 9.51 -11.27
N LEU A 175 1.47 9.53 -12.36
CA LEU A 175 0.46 10.58 -12.58
C LEU A 175 -0.62 10.56 -11.49
N CYS A 176 -1.13 9.36 -11.13
CA CYS A 176 -2.07 9.20 -10.01
C CYS A 176 -1.47 9.72 -8.71
N SER A 177 -0.19 9.40 -8.44
CA SER A 177 0.52 9.93 -7.28
C SER A 177 0.53 11.46 -7.30
N GLY A 178 0.93 12.07 -8.42
CA GLY A 178 0.94 13.53 -8.60
C GLY A 178 -0.43 14.16 -8.34
N CYS A 179 -1.51 13.54 -8.85
CA CYS A 179 -2.89 14.01 -8.60
C CYS A 179 -3.25 13.97 -7.11
N VAL A 180 -2.92 12.87 -6.41
CA VAL A 180 -3.21 12.74 -4.98
C VAL A 180 -2.40 13.73 -4.15
N LEU A 181 -1.09 13.85 -4.42
CA LEU A 181 -0.23 14.81 -3.73
C LEU A 181 -0.77 16.24 -3.90
N SER A 182 -1.12 16.62 -5.13
CA SER A 182 -1.73 17.93 -5.45
C SER A 182 -3.05 18.14 -4.72
N ALA A 183 -3.91 17.12 -4.67
CA ALA A 183 -5.19 17.19 -3.95
C ALA A 183 -4.98 17.45 -2.45
N ARG A 184 -3.99 16.78 -1.81
CA ARG A 184 -3.70 16.98 -0.38
C ARG A 184 -3.14 18.38 -0.07
N LEU A 185 -2.39 18.96 -1.00
CA LEU A 185 -1.90 20.35 -0.91
C LEU A 185 -3.04 21.34 -1.13
N TYR A 186 -3.85 21.14 -2.17
CA TYR A 186 -5.00 22.01 -2.48
C TYR A 186 -6.01 22.07 -1.33
N LEU A 187 -6.28 20.94 -0.67
CA LEU A 187 -7.17 20.87 0.49
C LEU A 187 -6.55 21.44 1.79
N ASN A 188 -5.33 21.97 1.74
CA ASN A 188 -4.59 22.49 2.91
C ASN A 188 -4.47 21.50 4.09
N LYS A 189 -4.57 20.17 3.81
CA LYS A 189 -4.47 19.15 4.85
C LYS A 189 -3.03 18.91 5.32
N HIS A 190 -2.05 19.23 4.46
CA HIS A 190 -0.63 19.03 4.69
C HIS A 190 0.22 20.14 4.06
N LYS A 191 1.41 20.35 4.65
CA LYS A 191 2.44 21.20 4.05
C LYS A 191 3.22 20.42 2.96
N PRO A 192 3.85 21.10 1.97
CA PRO A 192 4.57 20.42 0.89
C PRO A 192 5.57 19.37 1.37
N TYR A 193 6.40 19.70 2.37
CA TYR A 193 7.40 18.75 2.88
C TYR A 193 6.78 17.50 3.50
N GLN A 194 5.58 17.58 4.09
CA GLN A 194 4.87 16.42 4.68
C GLN A 194 4.34 15.46 3.60
N VAL A 195 4.00 16.00 2.45
CA VAL A 195 3.48 15.26 1.30
C VAL A 195 4.63 14.61 0.53
N TYR A 196 5.62 15.41 0.13
CA TYR A 196 6.73 14.90 -0.67
C TYR A 196 7.62 13.93 0.10
N SER A 197 7.96 14.22 1.37
CA SER A 197 8.74 13.28 2.19
C SER A 197 8.00 11.97 2.41
N GLY A 198 6.66 12.01 2.61
CA GLY A 198 5.84 10.81 2.75
C GLY A 198 5.85 9.94 1.51
N TRP A 199 5.71 10.54 0.34
CA TRP A 199 5.73 9.85 -0.93
C TRP A 199 7.12 9.25 -1.23
N ILE A 200 8.18 10.07 -1.13
CA ILE A 200 9.56 9.62 -1.41
C ILE A 200 9.95 8.47 -0.48
N LEU A 201 9.70 8.60 0.81
CA LEU A 201 10.01 7.57 1.79
C LEU A 201 9.31 6.26 1.44
N ALA A 202 8.01 6.31 1.17
CA ALA A 202 7.21 5.12 0.88
C ALA A 202 7.59 4.49 -0.46
N PHE A 203 7.81 5.31 -1.48
CA PHE A 203 8.25 4.85 -2.80
C PHE A 203 9.59 4.11 -2.71
N LEU A 204 10.61 4.74 -2.11
CA LEU A 204 11.93 4.14 -2.00
C LEU A 204 11.93 2.89 -1.12
N THR A 205 11.30 2.94 0.06
CA THR A 205 11.22 1.78 0.96
C THR A 205 10.53 0.61 0.26
N THR A 206 9.40 0.85 -0.41
CA THR A 206 8.68 -0.22 -1.11
C THR A 206 9.49 -0.79 -2.25
N TYR A 207 10.09 0.06 -3.09
CA TYR A 207 10.95 -0.38 -4.18
C TYR A 207 12.10 -1.24 -3.68
N LEU A 208 12.84 -0.76 -2.68
CA LEU A 208 13.99 -1.48 -2.12
C LEU A 208 13.58 -2.80 -1.44
N CYS A 209 12.49 -2.81 -0.68
CA CYS A 209 11.98 -4.03 -0.08
C CYS A 209 11.59 -5.08 -1.14
N MET A 210 10.94 -4.66 -2.22
CA MET A 210 10.49 -5.59 -3.27
C MET A 210 11.63 -6.10 -4.16
N VAL A 211 12.72 -5.34 -4.29
CA VAL A 211 13.88 -5.76 -5.10
C VAL A 211 14.88 -6.59 -4.28
N TRP A 212 15.14 -6.21 -3.03
CA TRP A 212 16.23 -6.82 -2.27
C TRP A 212 15.79 -7.91 -1.27
N LEU A 213 14.57 -7.83 -0.71
CA LEU A 213 14.12 -8.89 0.21
C LEU A 213 13.95 -10.26 -0.44
N PRO A 214 13.56 -10.38 -1.74
CA PRO A 214 13.55 -11.69 -2.40
C PRO A 214 14.88 -12.43 -2.36
N GLU A 215 16.00 -11.71 -2.42
CA GLU A 215 17.34 -12.28 -2.38
C GLU A 215 17.76 -12.78 -0.98
N LEU A 216 17.04 -12.34 0.06
CA LEU A 216 17.33 -12.65 1.47
C LEU A 216 16.42 -13.73 2.06
N LEU A 217 15.30 -14.04 1.41
CA LEU A 217 14.26 -14.97 1.87
C LEU A 217 14.23 -16.25 1.05
#